data_b5a83d3d02ca2324709dccfbc11df55f
#
_entry.id   b5a83d3d02ca2324709dccfbc11df55f
#
_cell.length_a   1.000
_cell.length_b   1.000
_cell.length_c   1.000
_cell.angle_alpha   90.00
_cell.angle_beta   90.00
_cell.angle_gamma   90.00
#
_symmetry.space_group_name_H-M   'P 1'
#
loop_
_entity.id
_entity.type
_entity.pdbx_description
1 polymer ?
#
loop_
_entity_poly.entity_id
_entity_poly.type
_entity_poly.pdbx_seq_one_letter_code
_entity_poly.pdbx_strand_id
1 'polypeptide(L)'
;MTVEIETGSTVVFIGDSITDAGRDRADPGSLGDGYAAMAAAGFTAAHPGAAVGFSNRGISGNCAVDLRGRWDRDCLDLKPDLVSLLIGINEVTRRFDRDDPTPNPVFEAHCRDLLEQTLDHGAQLMMLEPFLLPVDEAQMSWRAEFEDKLEVVRALAREFAVTLIPAHGLMTKEAAAAGGPAAMAGDGIHPSPAGHAVLATAWLAAVRLRTLNA
;
A
#
# COMPACT_ATOMS: atom_id res chain seq x y z
N MET A 1 8.85 -10.72 -7.65
CA MET A 1 7.90 -11.83 -7.91
C MET A 1 6.64 -11.23 -8.48
N THR A 2 5.80 -12.03 -9.14
CA THR A 2 4.51 -11.57 -9.72
C THR A 2 3.40 -12.33 -8.99
N VAL A 3 2.36 -11.64 -8.57
CA VAL A 3 1.16 -12.25 -7.99
C VAL A 3 0.23 -12.69 -9.11
N GLU A 4 -0.35 -13.87 -8.99
CA GLU A 4 -1.35 -14.39 -9.92
C GLU A 4 -2.72 -14.40 -9.24
N ILE A 5 -3.71 -13.79 -9.88
CA ILE A 5 -5.10 -13.82 -9.45
C ILE A 5 -5.96 -14.50 -10.53
N GLU A 6 -7.07 -15.10 -10.13
CA GLU A 6 -7.95 -15.85 -11.01
C GLU A 6 -9.20 -15.02 -11.36
N THR A 7 -9.93 -15.47 -12.35
CA THR A 7 -11.27 -14.96 -12.65
C THR A 7 -12.16 -15.08 -11.42
N GLY A 8 -12.83 -13.99 -11.05
CA GLY A 8 -13.70 -13.92 -9.87
C GLY A 8 -12.98 -13.63 -8.55
N SER A 9 -11.65 -13.48 -8.57
CA SER A 9 -10.88 -13.13 -7.35
C SER A 9 -11.34 -11.82 -6.71
N THR A 10 -11.19 -11.74 -5.40
CA THR A 10 -11.38 -10.54 -4.59
C THR A 10 -10.04 -9.94 -4.19
N VAL A 11 -9.83 -8.67 -4.54
CA VAL A 11 -8.63 -7.89 -4.19
C VAL A 11 -9.00 -6.81 -3.19
N VAL A 12 -8.29 -6.77 -2.06
CA VAL A 12 -8.45 -5.75 -1.03
C VAL A 12 -7.21 -4.86 -0.99
N PHE A 13 -7.38 -3.57 -1.28
CA PHE A 13 -6.39 -2.53 -1.00
C PHE A 13 -6.62 -2.02 0.42
N ILE A 14 -5.60 -2.07 1.27
CA ILE A 14 -5.70 -1.64 2.66
C ILE A 14 -4.44 -0.90 3.09
N GLY A 15 -4.61 0.11 3.95
CA GLY A 15 -3.52 0.98 4.39
C GLY A 15 -4.04 2.27 5.01
N ASP A 16 -3.27 3.32 4.81
CA ASP A 16 -3.50 4.67 5.35
C ASP A 16 -4.14 5.64 4.33
N SER A 17 -3.82 6.95 4.46
CA SER A 17 -4.32 8.03 3.60
C SER A 17 -3.94 7.87 2.12
N ILE A 18 -2.80 7.25 1.83
CA ILE A 18 -2.33 7.02 0.45
C ILE A 18 -3.25 6.03 -0.26
N THR A 19 -3.74 5.03 0.47
CA THR A 19 -4.72 4.06 -0.04
C THR A 19 -6.14 4.64 -0.01
N ASP A 20 -6.50 5.39 1.04
CA ASP A 20 -7.82 6.01 1.24
C ASP A 20 -8.18 7.02 0.12
N ALA A 21 -7.23 7.82 -0.32
CA ALA A 21 -7.26 8.85 -1.37
C ALA A 21 -8.64 9.07 -2.05
N GLY A 22 -9.39 10.05 -1.58
CA GLY A 22 -10.70 10.43 -2.15
C GLY A 22 -11.84 9.41 -1.95
N ARG A 23 -11.63 8.37 -1.13
CA ARG A 23 -12.64 7.34 -0.93
C ARG A 23 -13.87 7.86 -0.16
N ASP A 24 -15.06 7.65 -0.70
CA ASP A 24 -16.29 7.78 0.06
C ASP A 24 -16.48 6.55 0.96
N ARG A 25 -16.31 6.75 2.27
CA ARG A 25 -16.41 5.65 3.25
C ARG A 25 -17.85 5.22 3.52
N ALA A 26 -18.86 6.00 3.10
CA ALA A 26 -20.26 5.63 3.17
C ALA A 26 -20.68 4.70 2.02
N ASP A 27 -19.90 4.70 0.93
CA ASP A 27 -20.07 3.78 -0.19
C ASP A 27 -19.07 2.62 -0.12
N PRO A 28 -19.51 1.39 0.20
CA PRO A 28 -18.63 0.22 0.25
C PRO A 28 -17.92 -0.10 -1.07
N GLY A 29 -18.48 0.36 -2.20
CA GLY A 29 -17.94 0.19 -3.55
C GLY A 29 -16.95 1.26 -3.96
N SER A 30 -16.80 2.34 -3.19
CA SER A 30 -15.90 3.43 -3.51
C SER A 30 -14.43 2.98 -3.42
N LEU A 31 -13.70 3.14 -4.52
CA LEU A 31 -12.25 2.90 -4.58
C LEU A 31 -11.44 4.19 -4.40
N GLY A 32 -12.10 5.34 -4.29
CA GLY A 32 -11.45 6.65 -4.28
C GLY A 32 -10.98 7.10 -5.66
N ASP A 33 -9.99 7.98 -5.69
CA ASP A 33 -9.39 8.55 -6.90
C ASP A 33 -7.86 8.35 -6.97
N GLY A 34 -7.29 7.60 -6.01
CA GLY A 34 -5.88 7.29 -5.92
C GLY A 34 -5.46 6.03 -6.68
N TYR A 35 -4.27 5.52 -6.31
CA TYR A 35 -3.64 4.38 -6.98
C TYR A 35 -4.52 3.11 -6.97
N ALA A 36 -5.31 2.88 -5.93
CA ALA A 36 -6.18 1.72 -5.81
C ALA A 36 -7.26 1.72 -6.91
N ALA A 37 -7.93 2.86 -7.12
CA ALA A 37 -8.91 3.05 -8.19
C ALA A 37 -8.27 2.92 -9.58
N MET A 38 -7.10 3.54 -9.78
CA MET A 38 -6.36 3.49 -11.06
C MET A 38 -5.90 2.05 -11.39
N ALA A 39 -5.40 1.31 -10.41
CA ALA A 39 -4.98 -0.08 -10.57
C ALA A 39 -6.17 -0.99 -10.90
N ALA A 40 -7.27 -0.86 -10.17
CA ALA A 40 -8.50 -1.60 -10.42
C ALA A 40 -9.07 -1.33 -11.82
N ALA A 41 -9.13 -0.04 -12.22
CA ALA A 41 -9.60 0.36 -13.55
C ALA A 41 -8.69 -0.18 -14.66
N GLY A 42 -7.37 -0.06 -14.50
CA GLY A 42 -6.39 -0.55 -15.47
C GLY A 42 -6.44 -2.07 -15.62
N PHE A 43 -6.56 -2.82 -14.49
CA PHE A 43 -6.70 -4.28 -14.53
C PHE A 43 -8.00 -4.71 -15.21
N THR A 44 -9.12 -4.08 -14.85
CA THR A 44 -10.44 -4.38 -15.45
C THR A 44 -10.44 -4.09 -16.96
N ALA A 45 -9.83 -2.99 -17.38
CA ALA A 45 -9.73 -2.63 -18.79
C ALA A 45 -8.86 -3.64 -19.59
N ALA A 46 -7.79 -4.15 -18.98
CA ALA A 46 -6.93 -5.17 -19.59
C ALA A 46 -7.58 -6.57 -19.62
N HIS A 47 -8.50 -6.84 -18.68
CA HIS A 47 -9.11 -8.17 -18.48
C HIS A 47 -10.64 -8.06 -18.28
N PRO A 48 -11.41 -7.59 -19.29
CA PRO A 48 -12.83 -7.29 -19.13
C PRO A 48 -13.72 -8.50 -18.78
N GLY A 49 -13.25 -9.72 -19.01
CA GLY A 49 -13.96 -10.97 -18.67
C GLY A 49 -13.57 -11.58 -17.34
N ALA A 50 -12.61 -10.99 -16.60
CA ALA A 50 -12.07 -11.61 -15.40
C ALA A 50 -12.99 -11.51 -14.18
N ALA A 51 -13.97 -10.60 -14.16
CA ALA A 51 -14.92 -10.38 -13.05
C ALA A 51 -14.25 -10.27 -11.66
N VAL A 52 -13.06 -9.67 -11.61
CA VAL A 52 -12.32 -9.46 -10.35
C VAL A 52 -12.99 -8.36 -9.55
N GLY A 53 -13.30 -8.65 -8.27
CA GLY A 53 -13.82 -7.69 -7.31
C GLY A 53 -12.67 -6.90 -6.66
N PHE A 54 -12.86 -5.58 -6.53
CA PHE A 54 -11.90 -4.70 -5.86
C PHE A 54 -12.56 -3.97 -4.69
N SER A 55 -11.86 -3.88 -3.57
CA SER A 55 -12.28 -3.11 -2.40
C SER A 55 -11.15 -2.22 -1.90
N ASN A 56 -11.46 -0.99 -1.56
CA ASN A 56 -10.53 -0.09 -0.87
C ASN A 56 -10.92 0.03 0.60
N ARG A 57 -9.99 -0.29 1.49
CA ARG A 57 -10.11 -0.26 2.95
C ARG A 57 -9.04 0.63 3.60
N GLY A 58 -8.49 1.57 2.84
CA GLY A 58 -7.63 2.64 3.36
C GLY A 58 -8.37 3.51 4.37
N ILE A 59 -7.68 3.96 5.42
CA ILE A 59 -8.17 4.97 6.37
C ILE A 59 -7.05 5.94 6.68
N SER A 60 -7.24 7.21 6.35
CA SER A 60 -6.27 8.28 6.58
C SER A 60 -5.80 8.31 8.03
N GLY A 61 -4.48 8.43 8.20
CA GLY A 61 -3.83 8.52 9.52
C GLY A 61 -3.60 7.19 10.22
N ASN A 62 -4.02 6.03 9.64
CA ASN A 62 -3.76 4.74 10.27
C ASN A 62 -2.27 4.39 10.30
N CYS A 63 -1.86 3.84 11.43
CA CYS A 63 -0.64 3.08 11.65
C CYS A 63 -0.91 1.57 11.58
N ALA A 64 0.13 0.75 11.61
CA ALA A 64 -0.02 -0.71 11.60
C ALA A 64 -0.88 -1.23 12.79
N VAL A 65 -0.78 -0.62 13.96
CA VAL A 65 -1.61 -0.94 15.12
C VAL A 65 -3.10 -0.69 14.87
N ASP A 66 -3.43 0.38 14.14
CA ASP A 66 -4.83 0.70 13.80
C ASP A 66 -5.39 -0.33 12.81
N LEU A 67 -4.57 -0.80 11.85
CA LEU A 67 -4.93 -1.89 10.94
C LEU A 67 -5.24 -3.18 11.71
N ARG A 68 -4.40 -3.57 12.68
CA ARG A 68 -4.64 -4.74 13.52
C ARG A 68 -6.01 -4.70 14.19
N GLY A 69 -6.41 -3.54 14.72
CA GLY A 69 -7.69 -3.36 15.41
C GLY A 69 -8.93 -3.51 14.51
N ARG A 70 -8.75 -3.59 13.20
CA ARG A 70 -9.84 -3.69 12.21
C ARG A 70 -9.60 -4.75 11.13
N TRP A 71 -8.54 -5.58 11.28
CA TRP A 71 -8.08 -6.49 10.23
C TRP A 71 -9.14 -7.50 9.82
N ASP A 72 -9.77 -8.15 10.81
CA ASP A 72 -10.85 -9.11 10.54
C ASP A 72 -11.97 -8.47 9.73
N ARG A 73 -12.57 -7.40 10.26
CA ARG A 73 -13.74 -6.74 9.66
C ARG A 73 -13.45 -6.13 8.29
N ASP A 74 -12.31 -5.45 8.16
CA ASP A 74 -12.01 -4.63 6.98
C ASP A 74 -11.16 -5.37 5.94
N CYS A 75 -10.64 -6.56 6.26
CA CYS A 75 -9.82 -7.36 5.38
C CYS A 75 -10.32 -8.82 5.29
N LEU A 76 -10.20 -9.61 6.35
CA LEU A 76 -10.41 -11.04 6.28
C LEU A 76 -11.88 -11.44 6.04
N ASP A 77 -12.84 -10.72 6.60
CA ASP A 77 -14.28 -10.95 6.38
C ASP A 77 -14.70 -10.74 4.91
N LEU A 78 -13.89 -10.01 4.13
CA LEU A 78 -14.09 -9.84 2.69
C LEU A 78 -13.62 -11.06 1.88
N LYS A 79 -12.98 -12.03 2.54
CA LYS A 79 -12.43 -13.24 1.93
C LYS A 79 -11.54 -12.93 0.72
N PRO A 80 -10.49 -12.12 0.92
CA PRO A 80 -9.62 -11.72 -0.18
C PRO A 80 -8.83 -12.92 -0.74
N ASP A 81 -8.64 -12.94 -2.05
CA ASP A 81 -7.64 -13.78 -2.71
C ASP A 81 -6.29 -13.06 -2.75
N LEU A 82 -6.32 -11.72 -2.77
CA LEU A 82 -5.13 -10.88 -2.72
C LEU A 82 -5.36 -9.67 -1.79
N VAL A 83 -4.45 -9.48 -0.85
CA VAL A 83 -4.35 -8.27 -0.04
C VAL A 83 -3.19 -7.41 -0.55
N SER A 84 -3.46 -6.14 -0.85
CA SER A 84 -2.47 -5.13 -1.23
C SER A 84 -2.31 -4.14 -0.07
N LEU A 85 -1.19 -4.23 0.65
CA LEU A 85 -0.92 -3.47 1.88
C LEU A 85 0.11 -2.37 1.65
N LEU A 86 -0.24 -1.13 1.99
CA LEU A 86 0.67 0.01 2.07
C LEU A 86 0.51 0.69 3.42
N ILE A 87 1.54 0.64 4.27
CA ILE A 87 1.54 1.19 5.64
C ILE A 87 2.96 1.52 6.09
N GLY A 88 3.12 2.47 7.02
CA GLY A 88 4.40 2.74 7.67
C GLY A 88 4.81 4.21 7.71
N ILE A 89 4.20 5.07 6.90
CA ILE A 89 4.57 6.50 6.89
C ILE A 89 4.01 7.23 8.13
N ASN A 90 2.85 6.81 8.65
CA ASN A 90 2.24 7.46 9.82
C ASN A 90 2.98 7.16 11.12
N GLU A 91 3.70 6.08 11.23
CA GLU A 91 4.63 5.81 12.33
C GLU A 91 5.75 6.87 12.40
N VAL A 92 6.18 7.34 11.22
CA VAL A 92 7.18 8.40 11.12
C VAL A 92 6.55 9.76 11.43
N THR A 93 5.45 10.12 10.78
CA THR A 93 4.83 11.43 10.97
C THR A 93 4.37 11.65 12.41
N ARG A 94 3.77 10.66 13.07
CA ARG A 94 3.31 10.75 14.46
C ARG A 94 4.46 11.03 15.42
N ARG A 95 5.66 10.47 15.19
CA ARG A 95 6.83 10.77 15.98
C ARG A 95 7.17 12.28 15.98
N PHE A 96 7.18 12.88 14.79
CA PHE A 96 7.61 14.26 14.63
C PHE A 96 6.50 15.29 14.86
N ASP A 97 5.26 14.96 14.52
CA ASP A 97 4.12 15.87 14.63
C ASP A 97 3.46 15.82 16.01
N ARG A 98 3.58 14.70 16.74
CA ARG A 98 2.82 14.44 17.98
C ARG A 98 3.67 13.95 19.15
N ASP A 99 4.99 13.80 18.94
CA ASP A 99 5.90 13.16 19.90
C ASP A 99 5.41 11.75 20.33
N ASP A 100 4.85 11.00 19.36
CA ASP A 100 4.29 9.66 19.56
C ASP A 100 5.09 8.62 18.74
N PRO A 101 6.29 8.23 19.21
CA PRO A 101 7.15 7.32 18.48
C PRO A 101 6.66 5.88 18.58
N THR A 102 6.66 5.18 17.47
CA THR A 102 6.48 3.73 17.43
C THR A 102 7.84 3.04 17.28
N PRO A 103 8.36 2.35 18.31
CA PRO A 103 9.63 1.63 18.20
C PRO A 103 9.62 0.58 17.08
N ASN A 104 10.76 0.38 16.39
CA ASN A 104 10.84 -0.56 15.26
C ASN A 104 10.40 -1.98 15.61
N PRO A 105 10.75 -2.58 16.78
CA PRO A 105 10.25 -3.91 17.14
C PRO A 105 8.72 -3.95 17.32
N VAL A 106 8.10 -2.85 17.74
CA VAL A 106 6.64 -2.75 17.89
C VAL A 106 5.97 -2.65 16.52
N PHE A 107 6.49 -1.79 15.64
CA PHE A 107 6.02 -1.70 14.25
C PHE A 107 6.16 -3.04 13.52
N GLU A 108 7.32 -3.68 13.65
CA GLU A 108 7.58 -5.01 13.08
C GLU A 108 6.55 -6.03 13.58
N ALA A 109 6.32 -6.11 14.90
CA ALA A 109 5.36 -7.06 15.46
C ALA A 109 3.94 -6.84 14.94
N HIS A 110 3.52 -5.55 14.79
CA HIS A 110 2.21 -5.25 14.22
C HIS A 110 2.12 -5.67 12.75
N CYS A 111 3.12 -5.34 11.93
CA CYS A 111 3.13 -5.75 10.52
C CYS A 111 3.16 -7.27 10.39
N ARG A 112 4.01 -7.95 11.16
CA ARG A 112 4.12 -9.42 11.16
C ARG A 112 2.78 -10.09 11.41
N ASP A 113 2.06 -9.63 12.43
CA ASP A 113 0.74 -10.14 12.78
C ASP A 113 -0.27 -10.00 11.62
N LEU A 114 -0.26 -8.86 10.90
CA LEU A 114 -1.09 -8.66 9.70
C LEU A 114 -0.73 -9.64 8.58
N LEU A 115 0.57 -9.89 8.36
CA LEU A 115 1.06 -10.81 7.34
C LEU A 115 0.66 -12.25 7.68
N GLU A 116 0.93 -12.70 8.92
CA GLU A 116 0.60 -14.03 9.41
C GLU A 116 -0.91 -14.31 9.26
N GLN A 117 -1.76 -13.43 9.78
CA GLN A 117 -3.22 -13.58 9.68
C GLN A 117 -3.70 -13.66 8.22
N THR A 118 -3.11 -12.86 7.31
CA THR A 118 -3.47 -12.87 5.89
C THR A 118 -3.11 -14.19 5.22
N LEU A 119 -1.90 -14.67 5.45
CA LEU A 119 -1.41 -15.92 4.86
C LEU A 119 -2.10 -17.14 5.46
N ASP A 120 -2.37 -17.15 6.77
CA ASP A 120 -3.13 -18.20 7.44
C ASP A 120 -4.58 -18.29 6.94
N HIS A 121 -5.15 -17.14 6.52
CA HIS A 121 -6.47 -17.08 5.89
C HIS A 121 -6.45 -17.64 4.45
N GLY A 122 -5.28 -17.89 3.88
CA GLY A 122 -5.10 -18.43 2.53
C GLY A 122 -5.02 -17.36 1.43
N ALA A 123 -5.02 -16.08 1.78
CA ALA A 123 -4.88 -15.00 0.82
C ALA A 123 -3.42 -14.80 0.40
N GLN A 124 -3.20 -14.41 -0.86
CA GLN A 124 -1.90 -13.88 -1.27
C GLN A 124 -1.70 -12.47 -0.72
N LEU A 125 -0.45 -12.08 -0.50
CA LEU A 125 -0.11 -10.76 0.00
C LEU A 125 0.88 -10.06 -0.93
N MET A 126 0.59 -8.80 -1.23
CA MET A 126 1.49 -7.86 -1.88
C MET A 126 1.69 -6.66 -0.97
N MET A 127 2.92 -6.33 -0.67
CA MET A 127 3.27 -5.12 0.05
C MET A 127 3.75 -4.03 -0.91
N LEU A 128 3.41 -2.78 -0.61
CA LEU A 128 4.05 -1.61 -1.20
C LEU A 128 4.91 -0.96 -0.11
N GLU A 129 6.14 -0.58 -0.46
CA GLU A 129 6.97 0.20 0.44
C GLU A 129 6.26 1.51 0.82
N PRO A 130 6.27 1.92 2.11
CA PRO A 130 6.01 3.31 2.43
C PRO A 130 7.05 4.19 1.72
N PHE A 131 6.73 5.44 1.46
CA PHE A 131 7.67 6.37 0.86
C PHE A 131 7.63 7.73 1.54
N LEU A 132 8.75 8.44 1.48
CA LEU A 132 8.93 9.81 1.92
C LEU A 132 9.75 10.53 0.85
N LEU A 133 9.22 11.64 0.35
CA LEU A 133 9.88 12.53 -0.60
C LEU A 133 10.07 13.89 0.04
N PRO A 134 11.10 14.12 0.86
CA PRO A 134 11.24 15.34 1.64
C PRO A 134 11.17 16.59 0.79
N VAL A 135 10.28 17.51 1.14
CA VAL A 135 10.08 18.79 0.47
C VAL A 135 10.68 19.97 1.25
N ASP A 136 11.07 19.75 2.51
CA ASP A 136 11.70 20.75 3.38
C ASP A 136 12.74 20.15 4.34
N GLU A 137 13.43 21.01 5.09
CA GLU A 137 14.48 20.60 6.02
C GLU A 137 13.95 19.77 7.20
N ALA A 138 12.72 20.04 7.65
CA ALA A 138 12.11 19.27 8.73
C ALA A 138 11.94 17.81 8.30
N GLN A 139 11.36 17.56 7.13
CA GLN A 139 11.21 16.22 6.59
C GLN A 139 12.54 15.55 6.24
N MET A 140 13.56 16.31 5.88
CA MET A 140 14.91 15.75 5.72
C MET A 140 15.44 15.13 7.02
N SER A 141 15.06 15.66 8.18
CA SER A 141 15.43 15.11 9.49
C SER A 141 14.70 13.79 9.81
N TRP A 142 13.58 13.49 9.13
CA TRP A 142 12.80 12.25 9.33
C TRP A 142 13.42 11.03 8.65
N ARG A 143 14.39 11.24 7.76
CA ARG A 143 14.94 10.16 6.91
C ARG A 143 15.41 8.95 7.69
N ALA A 144 16.14 9.14 8.79
CA ALA A 144 16.69 8.02 9.55
C ALA A 144 15.56 7.13 10.12
N GLU A 145 14.54 7.76 10.73
CA GLU A 145 13.38 7.04 11.25
C GLU A 145 12.58 6.34 10.12
N PHE A 146 12.44 7.03 8.98
CA PHE A 146 11.77 6.49 7.81
C PHE A 146 12.52 5.28 7.22
N GLU A 147 13.83 5.38 7.06
CA GLU A 147 14.67 4.28 6.55
C GLU A 147 14.59 3.04 7.43
N ASP A 148 14.53 3.20 8.75
CA ASP A 148 14.33 2.11 9.69
C ASP A 148 12.98 1.41 9.48
N LYS A 149 11.87 2.16 9.32
CA LYS A 149 10.55 1.58 9.02
C LYS A 149 10.53 0.87 7.66
N LEU A 150 11.17 1.48 6.67
CA LEU A 150 11.29 0.91 5.32
C LEU A 150 12.05 -0.42 5.36
N GLU A 151 13.14 -0.53 6.14
CA GLU A 151 13.88 -1.77 6.26
C GLU A 151 13.07 -2.86 6.98
N VAL A 152 12.27 -2.52 7.97
CA VAL A 152 11.32 -3.48 8.60
C VAL A 152 10.37 -4.06 7.54
N VAL A 153 9.76 -3.22 6.71
CA VAL A 153 8.86 -3.67 5.63
C VAL A 153 9.58 -4.58 4.64
N ARG A 154 10.80 -4.23 4.25
CA ARG A 154 11.65 -5.03 3.36
C ARG A 154 12.04 -6.37 3.96
N ALA A 155 12.41 -6.37 5.24
CA ALA A 155 12.78 -7.58 5.96
C ALA A 155 11.61 -8.57 6.05
N LEU A 156 10.44 -8.08 6.42
CA LEU A 156 9.22 -8.89 6.47
C LEU A 156 8.83 -9.43 5.09
N ALA A 157 8.89 -8.60 4.05
CA ALA A 157 8.57 -9.06 2.70
C ALA A 157 9.51 -10.18 2.23
N ARG A 158 10.81 -10.11 2.59
CA ARG A 158 11.78 -11.19 2.31
C ARG A 158 11.50 -12.45 3.13
N GLU A 159 11.24 -12.30 4.43
CA GLU A 159 11.00 -13.40 5.35
C GLU A 159 9.77 -14.22 4.96
N PHE A 160 8.67 -13.53 4.67
CA PHE A 160 7.41 -14.16 4.27
C PHE A 160 7.37 -14.51 2.76
N ALA A 161 8.42 -14.20 2.01
CA ALA A 161 8.51 -14.42 0.56
C ALA A 161 7.32 -13.81 -0.23
N VAL A 162 6.80 -12.67 0.24
CA VAL A 162 5.69 -11.96 -0.41
C VAL A 162 6.22 -10.96 -1.45
N THR A 163 5.36 -10.60 -2.40
CA THR A 163 5.70 -9.61 -3.42
C THR A 163 5.79 -8.23 -2.79
N LEU A 164 6.92 -7.55 -3.00
CA LEU A 164 7.15 -6.17 -2.57
C LEU A 164 7.29 -5.24 -3.79
N ILE A 165 6.46 -4.22 -3.85
CA ILE A 165 6.61 -3.11 -4.80
C ILE A 165 7.56 -2.08 -4.17
N PRO A 166 8.71 -1.75 -4.82
CA PRO A 166 9.70 -0.82 -4.29
C PRO A 166 9.24 0.63 -4.49
N ALA A 167 8.10 0.99 -3.87
CA ALA A 167 7.42 2.26 -4.13
C ALA A 167 8.28 3.48 -3.77
N HIS A 168 9.07 3.43 -2.69
CA HIS A 168 9.99 4.53 -2.33
C HIS A 168 10.99 4.83 -3.44
N GLY A 169 11.64 3.79 -3.97
CA GLY A 169 12.62 3.95 -5.06
C GLY A 169 11.99 4.45 -6.36
N LEU A 170 10.80 3.94 -6.70
CA LEU A 170 10.05 4.37 -7.88
C LEU A 170 9.65 5.85 -7.78
N MET A 171 9.03 6.23 -6.66
CA MET A 171 8.60 7.61 -6.42
C MET A 171 9.78 8.58 -6.41
N THR A 172 10.90 8.20 -5.80
CA THR A 172 12.12 9.01 -5.80
C THR A 172 12.69 9.21 -7.21
N LYS A 173 12.72 8.15 -8.01
CA LYS A 173 13.21 8.19 -9.40
C LYS A 173 12.33 9.12 -10.26
N GLU A 174 11.03 8.95 -10.19
CA GLU A 174 10.09 9.76 -10.98
C GLU A 174 10.07 11.22 -10.51
N ALA A 175 10.21 11.48 -9.20
CA ALA A 175 10.37 12.82 -8.65
C ALA A 175 11.59 13.52 -9.22
N ALA A 176 12.74 12.84 -9.31
CA ALA A 176 13.96 13.39 -9.90
C ALA A 176 13.77 13.73 -11.40
N ALA A 177 13.05 12.91 -12.14
CA ALA A 177 12.76 13.14 -13.56
C ALA A 177 11.73 14.27 -13.78
N ALA A 178 10.82 14.49 -12.83
CA ALA A 178 9.74 15.47 -12.94
C ALA A 178 10.08 16.85 -12.33
N GLY A 179 11.31 17.09 -11.94
CA GLY A 179 11.77 18.38 -11.40
C GLY A 179 11.72 18.52 -9.89
N GLY A 180 11.49 17.44 -9.16
CA GLY A 180 11.62 17.37 -7.71
C GLY A 180 10.48 16.67 -6.98
N PRO A 181 10.63 16.48 -5.64
CA PRO A 181 9.67 15.77 -4.80
C PRO A 181 8.21 16.22 -4.93
N ALA A 182 8.00 17.55 -4.97
CA ALA A 182 6.66 18.13 -5.01
C ALA A 182 5.85 17.75 -6.28
N ALA A 183 6.51 17.36 -7.36
CA ALA A 183 5.81 16.87 -8.56
C ALA A 183 5.08 15.52 -8.29
N MET A 184 5.64 14.68 -7.43
CA MET A 184 5.08 13.37 -7.09
C MET A 184 4.27 13.39 -5.80
N ALA A 185 4.68 14.20 -4.82
CA ALA A 185 3.97 14.39 -3.55
C ALA A 185 4.22 15.82 -3.04
N GLY A 186 3.21 16.68 -3.13
CA GLY A 186 3.35 18.10 -2.84
C GLY A 186 3.74 18.42 -1.39
N ASP A 187 3.35 17.58 -0.46
CA ASP A 187 3.70 17.63 0.95
C ASP A 187 4.75 16.58 1.36
N GLY A 188 5.34 15.90 0.38
CA GLY A 188 6.34 14.86 0.61
C GLY A 188 5.80 13.47 0.96
N ILE A 189 4.48 13.34 1.20
CA ILE A 189 3.83 12.13 1.72
C ILE A 189 2.66 11.69 0.83
N HIS A 190 1.71 12.59 0.56
CA HIS A 190 0.52 12.28 -0.20
C HIS A 190 0.77 12.43 -1.71
N PRO A 191 0.59 11.35 -2.49
CA PRO A 191 0.86 11.39 -3.92
C PRO A 191 0.00 12.41 -4.64
N SER A 192 0.60 13.13 -5.58
CA SER A 192 -0.13 13.83 -6.64
C SER A 192 -0.83 12.81 -7.55
N PRO A 193 -1.72 13.24 -8.47
CA PRO A 193 -2.24 12.33 -9.49
C PRO A 193 -1.15 11.58 -10.27
N ALA A 194 -0.01 12.22 -10.54
CA ALA A 194 1.16 11.59 -11.18
C ALA A 194 1.80 10.54 -10.26
N GLY A 195 1.97 10.84 -8.97
CA GLY A 195 2.47 9.89 -7.98
C GLY A 195 1.56 8.67 -7.83
N HIS A 196 0.26 8.87 -7.77
CA HIS A 196 -0.71 7.77 -7.77
C HIS A 196 -0.62 6.90 -9.03
N ALA A 197 -0.42 7.50 -10.20
CA ALA A 197 -0.23 6.77 -11.46
C ALA A 197 1.05 5.91 -11.46
N VAL A 198 2.14 6.39 -10.83
CA VAL A 198 3.37 5.59 -10.63
C VAL A 198 3.08 4.34 -9.81
N LEU A 199 2.40 4.50 -8.66
CA LEU A 199 2.03 3.37 -7.80
C LEU A 199 1.10 2.38 -8.51
N ALA A 200 0.08 2.86 -9.21
CA ALA A 200 -0.86 2.02 -9.96
C ALA A 200 -0.16 1.24 -11.08
N THR A 201 0.74 1.90 -11.81
CA THR A 201 1.53 1.25 -12.88
C THR A 201 2.43 0.14 -12.31
N ALA A 202 3.07 0.39 -11.18
CA ALA A 202 3.90 -0.61 -10.51
C ALA A 202 3.05 -1.80 -10.00
N TRP A 203 1.87 -1.53 -9.47
CA TRP A 203 0.92 -2.56 -9.04
C TRP A 203 0.48 -3.43 -10.22
N LEU A 204 0.07 -2.82 -11.33
CA LEU A 204 -0.34 -3.52 -12.55
C LEU A 204 0.78 -4.38 -13.15
N ALA A 205 2.03 -3.93 -13.06
CA ALA A 205 3.19 -4.69 -13.51
C ALA A 205 3.48 -5.93 -12.63
N ALA A 206 3.04 -5.90 -11.36
CA ALA A 206 3.26 -6.97 -10.39
C ALA A 206 2.14 -8.01 -10.32
N VAL A 207 1.00 -7.78 -10.98
CA VAL A 207 -0.18 -8.68 -10.97
C VAL A 207 -0.45 -9.23 -12.36
N ARG A 208 -0.83 -10.51 -12.43
CA ARG A 208 -1.25 -11.17 -13.66
C ARG A 208 -2.55 -11.93 -13.44
N LEU A 209 -3.38 -11.97 -14.48
CA LEU A 209 -4.51 -12.90 -14.51
C LEU A 209 -4.00 -14.29 -14.88
N ARG A 210 -4.24 -15.27 -14.00
CA ARG A 210 -4.00 -16.68 -14.31
C ARG A 210 -5.13 -17.17 -15.21
N THR A 211 -4.80 -17.48 -16.45
CA THR A 211 -5.71 -18.20 -17.33
C THR A 211 -5.61 -19.69 -17.00
N LEU A 212 -6.70 -20.30 -16.53
CA LEU A 212 -6.77 -21.75 -16.47
C LEU A 212 -6.68 -22.25 -17.92
N ASN A 213 -5.58 -22.95 -18.23
CA ASN A 213 -5.51 -23.66 -19.49
C ASN A 213 -6.64 -24.70 -19.49
N ALA A 214 -7.57 -24.56 -20.43
CA ALA A 214 -8.66 -25.48 -20.63
C ALA A 214 -8.13 -26.87 -21.11
#